data_c365f258529ca078093715dccecc74d0
#
_entry.id   c365f258529ca078093715dccecc74d0
#
_cell.length_a   1.000
_cell.length_b   1.000
_cell.length_c   1.000
_cell.angle_alpha   90.00
_cell.angle_beta   90.00
_cell.angle_gamma   90.00
#
_symmetry.space_group_name_H-M   'P 1'
#
loop_
_entity.id
_entity.type
_entity.pdbx_description
1 polymer ?
#
loop_
_entity_poly.entity_id
_entity_poly.type
_entity_poly.pdbx_seq_one_letter_code
_entity_poly.pdbx_strand_id
1 'polypeptide(L)'
;MKFNGKKCLKITGIVVGVIIVLLIVLLLTLPFWIKNGIYHAGPLITGVPMEIKHVAFNPFEGTLTIKDFIVGNPKGYASPYAVKLGHLHVDVGMKTLFNKKLLLERIEVRGVELNYETALVKTNIGEIQDHVNKLAGSDKKGTSTKEEKAAAGKPLQIDYLELKDITAWVIMKGTKAQAPLIVAPITMTNLGTGENGVSSVMVINDVLVSMITSVSRLIGVDAAVKSIGDLFSSDKDKDKDKKKAAK
;
A
#
# COMPACT_ATOMS: atom_id res chain seq x y z
N MET A 1 -40.91 28.81 -32.09
CA MET A 1 -39.76 27.96 -32.54
C MET A 1 -40.23 26.51 -32.60
N LYS A 2 -40.34 25.89 -33.80
CA LYS A 2 -40.70 24.46 -33.92
C LYS A 2 -39.46 23.64 -33.58
N PHE A 3 -39.47 23.00 -32.43
CA PHE A 3 -38.43 22.06 -32.03
C PHE A 3 -38.44 20.84 -32.96
N ASN A 4 -37.38 20.66 -33.71
CA ASN A 4 -37.25 19.57 -34.70
C ASN A 4 -36.80 18.28 -33.94
N GLY A 5 -37.75 17.55 -33.33
CA GLY A 5 -37.50 16.40 -32.45
C GLY A 5 -36.62 15.31 -33.08
N LYS A 6 -36.68 15.14 -34.40
CA LYS A 6 -35.80 14.18 -35.11
C LYS A 6 -34.32 14.57 -35.12
N LYS A 7 -34.01 15.89 -35.14
CA LYS A 7 -32.60 16.37 -35.05
C LYS A 7 -32.08 16.26 -33.62
N CYS A 8 -32.91 16.53 -32.63
CA CYS A 8 -32.55 16.38 -31.20
C CYS A 8 -32.24 14.91 -30.87
N LEU A 9 -33.08 13.97 -31.31
CA LEU A 9 -32.87 12.54 -31.11
C LEU A 9 -31.57 12.03 -31.76
N LYS A 10 -31.21 12.49 -32.97
CA LYS A 10 -29.95 12.13 -33.62
C LYS A 10 -28.75 12.68 -32.85
N ILE A 11 -28.79 13.92 -32.40
CA ILE A 11 -27.70 14.54 -31.61
C ILE A 11 -27.52 13.81 -30.30
N THR A 12 -28.60 13.50 -29.58
CA THR A 12 -28.56 12.70 -28.34
C THR A 12 -27.94 11.33 -28.58
N GLY A 13 -28.31 10.63 -29.64
CA GLY A 13 -27.74 9.33 -30.00
C GLY A 13 -26.23 9.39 -30.28
N ILE A 14 -25.76 10.43 -30.98
CA ILE A 14 -24.34 10.67 -31.23
C ILE A 14 -23.59 10.95 -29.92
N VAL A 15 -24.14 11.81 -29.06
CA VAL A 15 -23.52 12.14 -27.76
C VAL A 15 -23.41 10.91 -26.87
N VAL A 16 -24.46 10.10 -26.77
CA VAL A 16 -24.42 8.83 -26.01
C VAL A 16 -23.39 7.87 -26.59
N GLY A 17 -23.34 7.74 -27.92
CA GLY A 17 -22.32 6.91 -28.60
C GLY A 17 -20.90 7.35 -28.28
N VAL A 18 -20.61 8.65 -28.32
CA VAL A 18 -19.29 9.22 -27.96
C VAL A 18 -18.96 8.94 -26.49
N ILE A 19 -19.90 9.10 -25.58
CA ILE A 19 -19.69 8.82 -24.16
C ILE A 19 -19.35 7.34 -23.96
N ILE A 20 -20.06 6.42 -24.61
CA ILE A 20 -19.78 4.98 -24.52
C ILE A 20 -18.37 4.67 -25.02
N VAL A 21 -17.96 5.24 -26.17
CA VAL A 21 -16.61 5.04 -26.71
C VAL A 21 -15.56 5.57 -25.75
N LEU A 22 -15.74 6.76 -25.17
CA LEU A 22 -14.82 7.34 -24.19
C LEU A 22 -14.71 6.46 -22.93
N LEU A 23 -15.82 5.90 -22.44
CA LEU A 23 -15.82 4.97 -21.31
C LEU A 23 -15.04 3.69 -21.63
N ILE A 24 -15.24 3.12 -22.83
CA ILE A 24 -14.49 1.93 -23.25
C ILE A 24 -12.99 2.24 -23.31
N VAL A 25 -12.59 3.36 -23.90
CA VAL A 25 -11.18 3.77 -23.97
C VAL A 25 -10.61 3.97 -22.56
N LEU A 26 -11.36 4.62 -21.67
CA LEU A 26 -10.96 4.80 -20.26
C LEU A 26 -10.71 3.45 -19.57
N LEU A 27 -11.64 2.50 -19.71
CA LEU A 27 -11.53 1.17 -19.10
C LEU A 27 -10.34 0.36 -19.66
N LEU A 28 -10.09 0.44 -20.96
CA LEU A 28 -8.94 -0.23 -21.58
C LEU A 28 -7.59 0.37 -21.17
N THR A 29 -7.55 1.66 -20.86
CA THR A 29 -6.32 2.35 -20.44
C THR A 29 -6.09 2.34 -18.92
N LEU A 30 -7.07 1.94 -18.12
CA LEU A 30 -6.98 1.89 -16.65
C LEU A 30 -5.75 1.13 -16.12
N PRO A 31 -5.41 -0.09 -16.61
CA PRO A 31 -4.21 -0.80 -16.15
C PRO A 31 -2.92 0.01 -16.36
N PHE A 32 -2.82 0.76 -17.45
CA PHE A 32 -1.69 1.65 -17.72
C PHE A 32 -1.60 2.77 -16.68
N TRP A 33 -2.74 3.42 -16.35
CA TRP A 33 -2.78 4.49 -15.37
C TRP A 33 -2.47 4.00 -13.96
N ILE A 34 -2.96 2.80 -13.58
CA ILE A 34 -2.64 2.17 -12.29
C ILE A 34 -1.14 1.88 -12.19
N LYS A 35 -0.56 1.25 -13.21
CA LYS A 35 0.88 0.95 -13.25
C LYS A 35 1.72 2.22 -13.14
N ASN A 36 1.39 3.24 -13.92
CA ASN A 36 2.10 4.52 -13.91
C ASN A 36 1.94 5.26 -12.57
N GLY A 37 0.74 5.22 -11.98
CA GLY A 37 0.47 5.79 -10.67
C GLY A 37 1.33 5.15 -9.57
N ILE A 38 1.44 3.83 -9.52
CA ILE A 38 2.29 3.13 -8.55
C ILE A 38 3.77 3.43 -8.80
N TYR A 39 4.21 3.50 -10.06
CA TYR A 39 5.59 3.83 -10.41
C TYR A 39 6.00 5.21 -9.89
N HIS A 40 5.11 6.20 -9.92
CA HIS A 40 5.40 7.56 -9.46
C HIS A 40 5.10 7.77 -7.97
N ALA A 41 3.95 7.29 -7.48
CA ALA A 41 3.54 7.48 -6.09
C ALA A 41 4.27 6.53 -5.13
N GLY A 42 4.60 5.32 -5.57
CA GLY A 42 5.27 4.32 -4.75
C GLY A 42 6.57 4.80 -4.11
N PRO A 43 7.52 5.36 -4.86
CA PRO A 43 8.75 5.90 -4.31
C PRO A 43 8.55 7.08 -3.35
N LEU A 44 7.50 7.87 -3.53
CA LEU A 44 7.16 8.94 -2.58
C LEU A 44 6.73 8.37 -1.21
N ILE A 45 6.03 7.24 -1.21
CA ILE A 45 5.55 6.58 0.01
C ILE A 45 6.63 5.75 0.67
N THR A 46 7.41 4.98 -0.09
CA THR A 46 8.36 4.00 0.45
C THR A 46 9.81 4.45 0.46
N GLY A 47 10.15 5.51 -0.27
CA GLY A 47 11.52 5.98 -0.43
C GLY A 47 12.37 5.12 -1.38
N VAL A 48 11.78 4.09 -2.02
CA VAL A 48 12.50 3.16 -2.89
C VAL A 48 11.76 2.96 -4.22
N PRO A 49 12.46 2.59 -5.33
CA PRO A 49 11.82 2.35 -6.61
C PRO A 49 10.88 1.15 -6.53
N MET A 50 9.81 1.19 -7.34
CA MET A 50 8.86 0.11 -7.48
C MET A 50 8.71 -0.29 -8.95
N GLU A 51 8.54 -1.59 -9.19
CA GLU A 51 8.30 -2.14 -10.51
C GLU A 51 7.10 -3.08 -10.52
N ILE A 52 6.32 -3.06 -11.60
CA ILE A 52 5.18 -3.94 -11.80
C ILE A 52 5.26 -4.49 -13.22
N LYS A 53 5.19 -5.82 -13.37
CA LYS A 53 5.16 -6.40 -14.71
C LYS A 53 3.77 -6.38 -15.31
N HIS A 54 2.77 -6.89 -14.61
CA HIS A 54 1.42 -7.05 -15.15
C HIS A 54 0.37 -6.44 -14.24
N VAL A 55 -0.54 -5.69 -14.81
CA VAL A 55 -1.74 -5.15 -14.17
C VAL A 55 -2.93 -5.52 -15.04
N ALA A 56 -3.96 -6.10 -14.45
CA ALA A 56 -5.24 -6.37 -15.09
C ALA A 56 -6.36 -5.85 -14.19
N PHE A 57 -7.34 -5.21 -14.78
CA PHE A 57 -8.52 -4.72 -14.09
C PHE A 57 -9.78 -5.19 -14.83
N ASN A 58 -10.69 -5.84 -14.11
CA ASN A 58 -12.00 -6.21 -14.61
C ASN A 58 -13.06 -5.28 -13.99
N PRO A 59 -13.57 -4.30 -14.75
CA PRO A 59 -14.54 -3.34 -14.22
C PRO A 59 -15.92 -3.92 -13.93
N PHE A 60 -16.26 -5.08 -14.54
CA PHE A 60 -17.57 -5.72 -14.33
C PHE A 60 -17.61 -6.46 -12.99
N GLU A 61 -16.51 -7.08 -12.61
CA GLU A 61 -16.35 -7.77 -11.33
C GLU A 61 -15.78 -6.87 -10.24
N GLY A 62 -15.20 -5.73 -10.61
CA GLY A 62 -14.51 -4.86 -9.68
C GLY A 62 -13.17 -5.44 -9.19
N THR A 63 -12.52 -6.29 -9.99
CA THR A 63 -11.30 -6.97 -9.58
C THR A 63 -10.05 -6.34 -10.19
N LEU A 64 -9.03 -6.12 -9.36
CA LEU A 64 -7.69 -5.71 -9.76
C LEU A 64 -6.72 -6.84 -9.47
N THR A 65 -5.95 -7.24 -10.48
CA THR A 65 -4.88 -8.22 -10.34
C THR A 65 -3.55 -7.60 -10.73
N ILE A 66 -2.55 -7.74 -9.86
CA ILE A 66 -1.17 -7.31 -10.12
C ILE A 66 -0.27 -8.54 -9.98
N LYS A 67 0.64 -8.76 -10.94
CA LYS A 67 1.63 -9.83 -10.87
C LYS A 67 3.03 -9.28 -10.97
N ASP A 68 3.96 -9.96 -10.28
CA ASP A 68 5.37 -9.60 -10.21
C ASP A 68 5.58 -8.12 -9.81
N PHE A 69 5.06 -7.78 -8.63
CA PHE A 69 5.27 -6.48 -8.02
C PHE A 69 6.55 -6.51 -7.19
N ILE A 70 7.48 -5.62 -7.47
CA ILE A 70 8.79 -5.53 -6.85
C ILE A 70 8.94 -4.18 -6.15
N VAL A 71 9.32 -4.23 -4.89
CA VAL A 71 9.75 -3.08 -4.08
C VAL A 71 11.27 -3.15 -3.98
N GLY A 72 11.94 -2.16 -4.52
CA GLY A 72 13.40 -2.09 -4.52
C GLY A 72 14.00 -1.92 -3.12
N ASN A 73 15.33 -1.77 -3.08
CA ASN A 73 16.06 -1.56 -1.83
C ASN A 73 16.46 -0.09 -1.64
N PRO A 74 16.60 0.36 -0.39
CA PRO A 74 17.35 1.57 -0.07
C PRO A 74 18.81 1.46 -0.53
N LYS A 75 19.48 2.59 -0.67
CA LYS A 75 20.88 2.62 -1.07
C LYS A 75 21.79 1.95 -0.02
N GLY A 76 22.75 1.15 -0.47
CA GLY A 76 23.74 0.51 0.40
C GLY A 76 23.41 -0.94 0.80
N TYR A 77 22.30 -1.48 0.33
CA TYR A 77 21.96 -2.90 0.45
C TYR A 77 22.26 -3.63 -0.86
N ALA A 78 22.65 -4.91 -0.75
CA ALA A 78 23.16 -5.70 -1.86
C ALA A 78 22.10 -6.59 -2.53
N SER A 79 21.02 -6.90 -1.82
CA SER A 79 19.94 -7.74 -2.37
C SER A 79 19.23 -7.02 -3.53
N PRO A 80 18.77 -7.77 -4.55
CA PRO A 80 18.21 -7.18 -5.77
C PRO A 80 16.90 -6.40 -5.52
N TYR A 81 16.18 -6.75 -4.47
CA TYR A 81 14.93 -6.10 -4.05
C TYR A 81 14.73 -6.32 -2.54
N ALA A 82 13.88 -5.47 -1.94
CA ALA A 82 13.46 -5.64 -0.55
C ALA A 82 12.28 -6.63 -0.45
N VAL A 83 11.25 -6.43 -1.28
CA VAL A 83 10.05 -7.25 -1.30
C VAL A 83 9.66 -7.56 -2.74
N LYS A 84 9.23 -8.80 -2.98
CA LYS A 84 8.59 -9.19 -4.23
C LYS A 84 7.26 -9.88 -3.91
N LEU A 85 6.20 -9.48 -4.59
CA LEU A 85 4.89 -10.08 -4.51
C LEU A 85 4.61 -10.80 -5.82
N GLY A 86 4.38 -12.11 -5.77
CA GLY A 86 4.09 -12.89 -6.96
C GLY A 86 2.71 -12.56 -7.52
N HIS A 87 1.70 -12.48 -6.67
CA HIS A 87 0.32 -12.22 -7.05
C HIS A 87 -0.38 -11.37 -5.99
N LEU A 88 -0.95 -10.26 -6.40
CA LEU A 88 -1.83 -9.41 -5.60
C LEU A 88 -3.20 -9.36 -6.28
N HIS A 89 -4.24 -9.73 -5.55
CA HIS A 89 -5.63 -9.66 -5.95
C HIS A 89 -6.40 -8.72 -5.04
N VAL A 90 -7.23 -7.85 -5.62
CA VAL A 90 -8.01 -6.86 -4.88
C VAL A 90 -9.44 -6.86 -5.42
N ASP A 91 -10.40 -7.09 -4.52
CA ASP A 91 -11.82 -6.91 -4.79
C ASP A 91 -12.24 -5.50 -4.37
N VAL A 92 -12.70 -4.71 -5.32
CA VAL A 92 -13.05 -3.31 -5.14
C VAL A 92 -14.57 -3.15 -5.10
N GLY A 93 -15.09 -2.57 -4.05
CA GLY A 93 -16.50 -2.22 -3.94
C GLY A 93 -16.85 -1.11 -4.94
N MET A 94 -17.18 -1.47 -6.18
CA MET A 94 -17.37 -0.56 -7.32
C MET A 94 -18.34 0.59 -7.02
N LYS A 95 -19.37 0.35 -6.21
CA LYS A 95 -20.34 1.37 -5.78
C LYS A 95 -19.71 2.51 -4.97
N THR A 96 -18.54 2.26 -4.37
CA THR A 96 -17.82 3.23 -3.52
C THR A 96 -16.78 4.06 -4.27
N LEU A 97 -16.57 3.79 -5.57
CA LEU A 97 -15.62 4.55 -6.38
C LEU A 97 -15.85 6.06 -6.36
N PHE A 98 -17.10 6.49 -6.26
CA PHE A 98 -17.48 7.91 -6.21
C PHE A 98 -17.77 8.42 -4.79
N ASN A 99 -17.66 7.56 -3.75
CA ASN A 99 -17.86 7.94 -2.37
C ASN A 99 -16.59 8.64 -1.81
N LYS A 100 -16.67 9.24 -0.63
CA LYS A 100 -15.53 9.85 0.06
C LYS A 100 -14.45 8.82 0.41
N LYS A 101 -14.83 7.56 0.64
CA LYS A 101 -14.01 6.44 1.04
C LYS A 101 -14.19 5.30 0.03
N LEU A 102 -13.09 4.66 -0.37
CA LEU A 102 -13.09 3.51 -1.25
C LEU A 102 -13.11 2.22 -0.43
N LEU A 103 -14.05 1.32 -0.71
CA LEU A 103 -14.10 0.00 -0.10
C LEU A 103 -13.26 -0.98 -0.93
N LEU A 104 -12.33 -1.65 -0.25
CA LEU A 104 -11.64 -2.83 -0.73
C LEU A 104 -12.16 -4.01 0.10
N GLU A 105 -13.01 -4.83 -0.51
CA GLU A 105 -13.67 -5.93 0.19
C GLU A 105 -12.66 -7.00 0.58
N ARG A 106 -11.67 -7.24 -0.29
CA ARG A 106 -10.62 -8.22 -0.09
C ARG A 106 -9.33 -7.80 -0.76
N ILE A 107 -8.22 -8.02 -0.07
CA ILE A 107 -6.87 -7.94 -0.61
C ILE A 107 -6.19 -9.27 -0.30
N GLU A 108 -5.80 -10.02 -1.31
CA GLU A 108 -5.00 -11.24 -1.18
C GLU A 108 -3.64 -11.06 -1.85
N VAL A 109 -2.58 -11.32 -1.08
CA VAL A 109 -1.20 -11.32 -1.58
C VAL A 109 -0.63 -12.72 -1.42
N ARG A 110 -0.12 -13.29 -2.51
CA ARG A 110 0.48 -14.63 -2.53
C ARG A 110 1.88 -14.61 -3.10
N GLY A 111 2.73 -15.54 -2.59
CA GLY A 111 4.11 -15.66 -3.05
C GLY A 111 4.91 -14.40 -2.68
N VAL A 112 4.93 -14.07 -1.40
CA VAL A 112 5.68 -12.95 -0.86
C VAL A 112 7.11 -13.38 -0.61
N GLU A 113 8.06 -12.79 -1.32
CA GLU A 113 9.49 -12.96 -1.08
C GLU A 113 10.03 -11.68 -0.41
N LEU A 114 10.62 -11.84 0.77
CA LEU A 114 11.19 -10.75 1.57
C LEU A 114 12.70 -10.97 1.70
N ASN A 115 13.51 -10.06 1.20
CA ASN A 115 14.94 -10.02 1.48
C ASN A 115 15.19 -9.14 2.70
N TYR A 116 15.38 -9.76 3.87
CA TYR A 116 15.66 -9.08 5.12
C TYR A 116 17.17 -8.95 5.30
N GLU A 117 17.73 -7.87 4.78
CA GLU A 117 19.17 -7.61 4.83
C GLU A 117 19.51 -6.72 6.03
N THR A 118 20.43 -7.22 6.88
CA THR A 118 20.89 -6.48 8.07
C THR A 118 22.21 -5.77 7.81
N ALA A 119 22.29 -4.49 8.13
CA ALA A 119 23.50 -3.67 8.11
C ALA A 119 23.82 -3.21 9.55
N LEU A 120 24.48 -4.06 10.35
CA LEU A 120 24.91 -3.82 11.73
C LEU A 120 23.77 -3.38 12.69
N VAL A 121 23.14 -2.23 12.46
CA VAL A 121 22.13 -1.64 13.35
C VAL A 121 20.78 -1.46 12.64
N LYS A 122 20.80 -1.40 11.31
CA LYS A 122 19.61 -1.14 10.50
C LYS A 122 19.33 -2.29 9.52
N THR A 123 18.10 -2.40 9.09
CA THR A 123 17.69 -3.33 8.04
C THR A 123 17.10 -2.58 6.87
N ASN A 124 17.20 -3.15 5.67
CA ASN A 124 16.60 -2.55 4.48
C ASN A 124 15.09 -2.30 4.64
N ILE A 125 14.37 -3.29 5.19
CA ILE A 125 12.92 -3.16 5.43
C ILE A 125 12.64 -2.13 6.52
N GLY A 126 13.49 -2.06 7.57
CA GLY A 126 13.38 -1.06 8.62
C GLY A 126 13.55 0.36 8.09
N GLU A 127 14.48 0.60 7.15
CA GLU A 127 14.64 1.92 6.53
C GLU A 127 13.43 2.31 5.67
N ILE A 128 12.85 1.37 4.95
CA ILE A 128 11.60 1.59 4.21
C ILE A 128 10.47 1.92 5.19
N GLN A 129 10.34 1.15 6.27
CA GLN A 129 9.33 1.35 7.30
C GLN A 129 9.48 2.69 8.01
N ASP A 130 10.71 3.13 8.30
CA ASP A 130 10.99 4.46 8.88
C ASP A 130 10.51 5.59 7.96
N HIS A 131 10.70 5.44 6.64
CA HIS A 131 10.22 6.41 5.65
C HIS A 131 8.69 6.47 5.62
N VAL A 132 8.05 5.31 5.51
CA VAL A 132 6.57 5.20 5.51
C VAL A 132 5.98 5.74 6.83
N ASN A 133 6.61 5.44 7.96
CA ASN A 133 6.14 5.89 9.27
C ASN A 133 6.22 7.41 9.44
N LYS A 134 7.25 8.06 8.92
CA LYS A 134 7.34 9.54 8.90
C LYS A 134 6.15 10.15 8.14
N LEU A 135 5.82 9.59 6.98
CA LEU A 135 4.66 10.03 6.19
C LEU A 135 3.34 9.77 6.91
N ALA A 136 3.15 8.58 7.49
CA ALA A 136 1.97 8.26 8.29
C ALA A 136 1.81 9.21 9.48
N GLY A 137 2.91 9.60 10.12
CA GLY A 137 2.93 10.62 11.18
C GLY A 137 2.53 12.01 10.70
N SER A 138 3.00 12.42 9.53
CA SER A 138 2.64 13.69 8.89
C SER A 138 1.17 13.73 8.49
N ASP A 139 0.65 12.63 7.96
CA ASP A 139 -0.76 12.48 7.57
C ASP A 139 -1.69 12.61 8.79
N LYS A 140 -1.37 11.93 9.90
CA LYS A 140 -2.10 12.06 11.18
C LYS A 140 -2.10 13.49 11.74
N LYS A 141 -1.00 14.22 11.58
CA LYS A 141 -0.86 15.61 12.06
C LYS A 141 -1.44 16.63 11.08
N GLY A 142 -1.86 16.22 9.90
CA GLY A 142 -2.35 17.12 8.83
C GLY A 142 -1.25 17.99 8.19
N THR A 143 0.02 17.64 8.39
CA THR A 143 1.20 18.38 7.90
C THR A 143 1.76 17.82 6.58
N SER A 144 1.12 16.80 6.01
CA SER A 144 1.53 16.22 4.72
C SER A 144 1.50 17.25 3.60
N THR A 145 2.50 17.20 2.74
CA THR A 145 2.57 18.01 1.53
C THR A 145 1.43 17.65 0.55
N LYS A 146 1.22 18.50 -0.44
CA LYS A 146 0.20 18.25 -1.48
C LYS A 146 0.52 16.98 -2.29
N GLU A 147 1.81 16.72 -2.56
CA GLU A 147 2.29 15.56 -3.28
C GLU A 147 2.11 14.27 -2.45
N GLU A 148 2.44 14.31 -1.16
CA GLU A 148 2.24 13.19 -0.23
C GLU A 148 0.76 12.81 -0.11
N LYS A 149 -0.13 13.80 0.01
CA LYS A 149 -1.58 13.56 0.01
C LYS A 149 -2.09 12.98 -1.30
N ALA A 150 -1.56 13.45 -2.42
CA ALA A 150 -1.89 12.90 -3.74
C ALA A 150 -1.39 11.46 -3.88
N ALA A 151 -0.19 11.14 -3.36
CA ALA A 151 0.36 9.78 -3.36
C ALA A 151 -0.42 8.84 -2.44
N ALA A 152 -0.86 9.30 -1.27
CA ALA A 152 -1.71 8.53 -0.36
C ALA A 152 -3.08 8.19 -0.97
N GLY A 153 -3.56 9.04 -1.90
CA GLY A 153 -4.80 8.82 -2.63
C GLY A 153 -6.04 8.99 -1.74
N LYS A 154 -7.10 8.28 -2.13
CA LYS A 154 -8.39 8.32 -1.45
C LYS A 154 -8.37 7.48 -0.17
N PRO A 155 -9.03 7.92 0.92
CA PRO A 155 -9.18 7.09 2.12
C PRO A 155 -9.81 5.73 1.80
N LEU A 156 -9.33 4.70 2.47
CA LEU A 156 -9.71 3.31 2.25
C LEU A 156 -10.52 2.76 3.42
N GLN A 157 -11.37 1.81 3.13
CA GLN A 157 -11.84 0.80 4.05
C GLN A 157 -11.43 -0.56 3.47
N ILE A 158 -10.83 -1.41 4.29
CA ILE A 158 -10.40 -2.76 3.88
C ILE A 158 -11.05 -3.74 4.84
N ASP A 159 -11.96 -4.57 4.33
CA ASP A 159 -12.65 -5.53 5.16
C ASP A 159 -11.76 -6.74 5.49
N TYR A 160 -10.99 -7.21 4.49
CA TYR A 160 -10.08 -8.33 4.65
C TYR A 160 -8.78 -8.13 3.85
N LEU A 161 -7.63 -8.30 4.51
CA LEU A 161 -6.30 -8.29 3.90
C LEU A 161 -5.52 -9.51 4.37
N GLU A 162 -4.97 -10.30 3.45
CA GLU A 162 -4.18 -11.48 3.73
C GLU A 162 -2.90 -11.52 2.90
N LEU A 163 -1.77 -11.77 3.57
CA LEU A 163 -0.51 -12.13 2.94
C LEU A 163 -0.22 -13.59 3.28
N LYS A 164 0.02 -14.41 2.27
CA LYS A 164 0.34 -15.84 2.42
C LYS A 164 1.47 -16.29 1.50
N ASP A 165 1.96 -17.51 1.76
CA ASP A 165 3.12 -18.06 1.07
C ASP A 165 4.32 -17.11 1.19
N ILE A 166 4.64 -16.71 2.43
CA ILE A 166 5.66 -15.71 2.73
C ILE A 166 6.98 -16.43 3.02
N THR A 167 8.00 -16.13 2.22
CA THR A 167 9.38 -16.57 2.44
C THR A 167 10.26 -15.35 2.71
N ALA A 168 10.90 -15.32 3.87
CA ALA A 168 11.87 -14.29 4.22
C ALA A 168 13.29 -14.84 4.09
N TRP A 169 14.14 -14.20 3.31
CA TRP A 169 15.57 -14.50 3.20
C TRP A 169 16.32 -13.56 4.13
N VAL A 170 16.91 -14.11 5.19
CA VAL A 170 17.73 -13.33 6.11
C VAL A 170 19.15 -13.27 5.58
N ILE A 171 19.62 -12.06 5.30
CA ILE A 171 20.91 -11.79 4.69
C ILE A 171 21.71 -10.92 5.65
N MET A 172 22.86 -11.43 6.11
CA MET A 172 23.79 -10.64 6.93
C MET A 172 24.79 -9.93 6.02
N LYS A 173 24.92 -8.61 6.20
CA LYS A 173 25.84 -7.79 5.40
C LYS A 173 27.28 -8.33 5.49
N GLY A 174 27.91 -8.50 4.33
CA GLY A 174 29.26 -9.02 4.23
C GLY A 174 29.37 -10.55 4.21
N THR A 175 28.25 -11.26 4.30
CA THR A 175 28.21 -12.72 4.15
C THR A 175 27.39 -13.10 2.91
N LYS A 176 27.67 -14.28 2.35
CA LYS A 176 26.82 -14.91 1.34
C LYS A 176 25.81 -15.88 1.97
N ALA A 177 25.77 -15.93 3.30
CA ALA A 177 24.86 -16.81 4.02
C ALA A 177 23.44 -16.26 3.93
N GLN A 178 22.54 -17.08 3.38
CA GLN A 178 21.11 -16.79 3.27
C GLN A 178 20.36 -17.99 3.82
N ALA A 179 19.46 -17.75 4.74
CA ALA A 179 18.57 -18.79 5.26
C ALA A 179 17.12 -18.41 4.96
N PRO A 180 16.35 -19.28 4.29
CA PRO A 180 14.93 -19.04 4.09
C PRO A 180 14.18 -19.31 5.38
N LEU A 181 13.30 -18.38 5.76
CA LEU A 181 12.36 -18.52 6.85
C LEU A 181 10.94 -18.51 6.26
N ILE A 182 10.17 -19.53 6.62
CA ILE A 182 8.75 -19.55 6.27
C ILE A 182 8.00 -18.76 7.32
N VAL A 183 7.36 -17.69 6.88
CA VAL A 183 6.57 -16.82 7.76
C VAL A 183 5.09 -17.24 7.68
N ALA A 184 4.43 -17.32 8.83
CA ALA A 184 3.00 -17.60 8.90
C ALA A 184 2.19 -16.53 8.16
N PRO A 185 1.01 -16.87 7.62
CA PRO A 185 0.13 -15.88 6.99
C PRO A 185 -0.15 -14.69 7.91
N ILE A 186 -0.18 -13.51 7.33
CA ILE A 186 -0.51 -12.26 8.03
C ILE A 186 -1.91 -11.86 7.58
N THR A 187 -2.84 -11.74 8.53
CA THR A 187 -4.22 -11.37 8.26
C THR A 187 -4.58 -10.11 9.04
N MET A 188 -5.23 -9.18 8.37
CA MET A 188 -5.78 -7.95 8.95
C MET A 188 -7.23 -7.80 8.51
N THR A 189 -8.09 -7.33 9.39
CA THR A 189 -9.52 -7.15 9.10
C THR A 189 -10.01 -5.80 9.58
N ASN A 190 -11.07 -5.31 8.92
CA ASN A 190 -11.80 -4.12 9.35
C ASN A 190 -10.95 -2.85 9.47
N LEU A 191 -9.98 -2.67 8.56
CA LEU A 191 -9.16 -1.46 8.53
C LEU A 191 -9.99 -0.27 7.99
N GLY A 192 -9.94 0.86 8.67
CA GLY A 192 -10.60 2.09 8.21
C GLY A 192 -12.13 2.05 8.20
N THR A 193 -12.76 1.29 9.09
CA THR A 193 -14.24 1.21 9.20
C THR A 193 -14.88 2.52 9.69
N GLY A 194 -14.13 3.39 10.38
CA GLY A 194 -14.60 4.72 10.78
C GLY A 194 -14.96 5.63 9.59
N GLU A 195 -15.64 6.74 9.86
CA GLU A 195 -16.13 7.67 8.81
C GLU A 195 -15.03 8.17 7.87
N ASN A 196 -13.85 8.43 8.40
CA ASN A 196 -12.72 9.00 7.63
C ASN A 196 -11.90 7.94 6.88
N GLY A 197 -12.18 6.64 7.08
CA GLY A 197 -11.36 5.59 6.50
C GLY A 197 -9.93 5.55 7.07
N VAL A 198 -9.03 4.86 6.37
CA VAL A 198 -7.60 4.79 6.65
C VAL A 198 -6.82 5.21 5.41
N SER A 199 -5.68 5.89 5.57
CA SER A 199 -4.84 6.21 4.42
C SER A 199 -4.05 4.97 3.95
N SER A 200 -3.73 4.89 2.66
CA SER A 200 -2.92 3.81 2.11
C SER A 200 -1.54 3.74 2.79
N VAL A 201 -0.97 4.88 3.17
CA VAL A 201 0.31 4.98 3.88
C VAL A 201 0.25 4.27 5.23
N MET A 202 -0.85 4.44 5.98
CA MET A 202 -1.05 3.72 7.26
C MET A 202 -1.17 2.23 7.06
N VAL A 203 -1.93 1.78 6.05
CA VAL A 203 -2.06 0.34 5.73
C VAL A 203 -0.71 -0.26 5.38
N ILE A 204 0.08 0.41 4.54
CA ILE A 204 1.43 -0.04 4.18
C ILE A 204 2.33 -0.11 5.41
N ASN A 205 2.27 0.89 6.30
CA ASN A 205 3.02 0.88 7.55
C ASN A 205 2.65 -0.33 8.43
N ASP A 206 1.38 -0.61 8.61
CA ASP A 206 0.89 -1.71 9.45
C ASP A 206 1.31 -3.08 8.87
N VAL A 207 1.27 -3.23 7.54
CA VAL A 207 1.77 -4.43 6.85
C VAL A 207 3.28 -4.59 7.08
N LEU A 208 4.08 -3.55 6.89
CA LEU A 208 5.54 -3.59 7.10
C LEU A 208 5.88 -3.93 8.55
N VAL A 209 5.21 -3.31 9.53
CA VAL A 209 5.38 -3.61 10.96
C VAL A 209 5.07 -5.09 11.24
N SER A 210 4.00 -5.62 10.67
CA SER A 210 3.62 -7.04 10.85
C SER A 210 4.64 -7.98 10.22
N MET A 211 5.17 -7.66 9.04
CA MET A 211 6.21 -8.43 8.38
C MET A 211 7.52 -8.42 9.19
N ILE A 212 7.99 -7.24 9.63
CA ILE A 212 9.21 -7.09 10.44
C ILE A 212 9.05 -7.88 11.75
N THR A 213 7.92 -7.74 12.44
CA THR A 213 7.64 -8.42 13.70
C THR A 213 7.65 -9.94 13.53
N SER A 214 7.02 -10.45 12.46
CA SER A 214 6.97 -11.88 12.18
C SER A 214 8.36 -12.45 11.91
N VAL A 215 9.18 -11.78 11.10
CA VAL A 215 10.56 -12.19 10.81
C VAL A 215 11.42 -12.11 12.06
N SER A 216 11.34 -11.01 12.84
CA SER A 216 12.13 -10.82 14.06
C SER A 216 11.87 -11.91 15.10
N ARG A 217 10.63 -12.34 15.27
CA ARG A 217 10.28 -13.47 16.15
C ARG A 217 10.94 -14.77 15.71
N LEU A 218 11.00 -15.04 14.41
CA LEU A 218 11.62 -16.25 13.87
C LEU A 218 13.12 -16.26 14.03
N ILE A 219 13.79 -15.11 13.97
CA ILE A 219 15.24 -14.99 14.20
C ILE A 219 15.63 -14.90 15.68
N GLY A 220 14.64 -14.87 16.60
CA GLY A 220 14.92 -14.78 18.03
C GLY A 220 15.41 -13.42 18.52
N VAL A 221 15.21 -12.37 17.73
CA VAL A 221 15.66 -10.99 18.06
C VAL A 221 14.51 -10.18 18.71
N ASP A 222 13.85 -10.77 19.71
CA ASP A 222 12.75 -10.09 20.44
C ASP A 222 13.18 -8.74 21.07
N ALA A 223 14.45 -8.57 21.38
CA ALA A 223 14.99 -7.32 21.93
C ALA A 223 14.97 -6.13 20.96
N ALA A 224 15.14 -6.37 19.66
CA ALA A 224 15.12 -5.32 18.64
C ALA A 224 13.69 -4.83 18.35
N VAL A 225 12.70 -5.72 18.45
CA VAL A 225 11.27 -5.38 18.26
C VAL A 225 10.75 -4.58 19.44
N LYS A 226 11.23 -4.85 20.65
CA LYS A 226 10.85 -4.09 21.85
C LYS A 226 11.32 -2.65 21.79
N SER A 227 12.53 -2.39 21.29
CA SER A 227 13.03 -1.01 21.10
C SER A 227 12.24 -0.21 20.05
N ILE A 228 11.72 -0.88 19.02
CA ILE A 228 10.82 -0.26 18.02
C ILE A 228 9.47 0.03 18.69
N GLY A 229 8.92 -0.89 19.47
CA GLY A 229 7.67 -0.70 20.23
C GLY A 229 7.75 0.44 21.24
N ASP A 230 8.88 0.58 21.93
CA ASP A 230 9.10 1.61 22.95
C ASP A 230 9.25 3.02 22.33
N LEU A 231 9.78 3.13 21.10
CA LEU A 231 9.80 4.39 20.34
C LEU A 231 8.39 4.89 19.99
N PHE A 232 7.44 3.97 19.78
CA PHE A 232 6.04 4.32 19.50
C PHE A 232 5.20 4.57 20.76
N SER A 233 5.61 4.05 21.92
CA SER A 233 4.90 4.29 23.18
C SER A 233 5.32 5.56 23.89
N SER A 234 6.56 6.03 23.72
CA SER A 234 7.08 7.23 24.41
C SER A 234 6.43 8.54 23.96
N ASP A 235 5.81 8.59 22.80
CA ASP A 235 5.08 9.78 22.32
C ASP A 235 3.67 9.90 22.92
N LYS A 236 3.10 8.80 23.47
CA LYS A 236 1.78 8.83 24.12
C LYS A 236 1.81 9.34 25.57
N ASP A 237 2.95 9.22 26.24
CA ASP A 237 3.03 9.62 27.66
C ASP A 237 3.42 11.11 27.80
N LYS A 238 4.12 11.69 26.84
CA LYS A 238 4.45 13.14 26.87
C LYS A 238 3.23 14.05 26.69
N ASP A 239 2.17 13.59 26.07
CA ASP A 239 0.91 14.36 25.93
C ASP A 239 0.03 14.31 27.17
N LYS A 240 0.21 13.30 28.05
CA LYS A 240 -0.52 13.22 29.33
C LYS A 240 0.05 14.12 30.40
N ASP A 241 1.37 14.29 30.42
CA ASP A 241 2.03 15.12 31.43
C ASP A 241 1.85 16.61 31.15
N LYS A 242 1.77 17.02 29.88
CA LYS A 242 1.44 18.42 29.52
C LYS A 242 0.01 18.84 29.87
N LYS A 243 -0.94 17.90 29.92
CA LYS A 243 -2.32 18.18 30.38
C LYS A 243 -2.50 18.20 31.88
N LYS A 244 -1.56 17.63 32.66
CA LYS A 244 -1.57 17.70 34.13
C LYS A 244 -0.89 18.93 34.71
N ALA A 245 0.00 19.56 33.95
CA ALA A 245 0.71 20.77 34.39
C ALA A 245 -0.02 22.08 34.04
N ALA A 246 -1.18 21.98 33.38
CA ALA A 246 -2.00 23.14 32.96
C ALA A 246 -3.38 23.20 33.70
N LYS A 247 -3.47 22.58 34.88
CA LYS A 247 -4.64 22.72 35.77
C LYS A 247 -4.25 23.27 37.14
#